data_bee313b2faae41a90709d6241ba19aae
#
_entry.id   bee313b2faae41a90709d6241ba19aae
#
_cell.length_a   1.000
_cell.length_b   1.000
_cell.length_c   1.000
_cell.angle_alpha   90.00
_cell.angle_beta   90.00
_cell.angle_gamma   90.00
#
_symmetry.space_group_name_H-M   'P 1'
#
loop_
_entity.id
_entity.type
_entity.pdbx_description
1 polymer ?
#
loop_
_entity_poly.entity_id
_entity_poly.type
_entity_poly.pdbx_seq_one_letter_code
_entity_poly.pdbx_strand_id
1 'polypeptide(L)'
;MVVYAGLPPAIPAWQEERDKKNKFMHWLRSNGFMVVTKDGAPAEEGHYKANVDVMMAIDALELSVEMQPDVVILVTGDADFAYLAIKLRRRGIRVEVASVAQNLGNVLKSAANAVIDLAPLFRTFDLMSMPDSPALPQRRARRS
;
A
#
# COMPACT_ATOMS: atom_id res chain seq x y z
N MET A 1 7.47 4.33 -6.10
CA MET A 1 6.39 3.59 -5.42
C MET A 1 5.05 4.14 -5.85
N VAL A 2 4.06 3.28 -6.13
CA VAL A 2 2.69 3.66 -6.47
C VAL A 2 1.77 3.32 -5.30
N VAL A 3 0.91 4.24 -4.94
CA VAL A 3 -0.09 4.08 -3.86
C VAL A 3 -1.48 4.09 -4.48
N TYR A 4 -2.28 3.10 -4.14
CA TYR A 4 -3.68 2.98 -4.58
C TYR A 4 -4.60 3.24 -3.40
N ALA A 5 -5.55 4.14 -3.58
CA ALA A 5 -6.46 4.51 -2.49
C ALA A 5 -7.89 4.73 -2.98
N GLY A 6 -8.83 4.05 -2.35
CA GLY A 6 -10.25 4.38 -2.46
C GLY A 6 -10.57 5.65 -1.67
N LEU A 7 -11.27 6.60 -2.28
CA LEU A 7 -11.76 7.80 -1.61
C LEU A 7 -13.20 7.60 -1.15
N PRO A 8 -13.62 8.21 -0.04
CA PRO A 8 -15.02 8.28 0.31
C PRO A 8 -15.88 8.85 -0.82
N PRO A 9 -17.15 8.50 -0.92
CA PRO A 9 -18.06 9.06 -1.93
C PRO A 9 -18.08 10.59 -1.89
N ALA A 10 -18.22 11.21 -3.06
CA ALA A 10 -18.31 12.67 -3.19
C ALA A 10 -19.73 13.18 -2.87
N ILE A 11 -20.22 12.89 -1.68
CA ILE A 11 -21.52 13.32 -1.17
C ILE A 11 -21.37 14.00 0.21
N PRO A 12 -22.30 14.87 0.62
CA PRO A 12 -22.16 15.65 1.86
C PRO A 12 -21.88 14.82 3.11
N ALA A 13 -22.48 13.65 3.23
CA ALA A 13 -22.30 12.77 4.39
C ALA A 13 -20.85 12.29 4.60
N TRP A 14 -20.02 12.31 3.57
CA TRP A 14 -18.63 11.84 3.60
C TRP A 14 -17.59 12.95 3.38
N GLN A 15 -18.04 14.19 3.35
CA GLN A 15 -17.17 15.31 2.94
C GLN A 15 -15.95 15.48 3.86
N GLU A 16 -16.13 15.41 5.17
CA GLU A 16 -15.04 15.57 6.14
C GLU A 16 -13.96 14.49 6.00
N GLU A 17 -14.38 13.23 5.90
CA GLU A 17 -13.46 12.10 5.75
C GLU A 17 -12.76 12.14 4.39
N ARG A 18 -13.50 12.52 3.35
CA ARG A 18 -12.95 12.71 2.02
C ARG A 18 -11.87 13.79 1.99
N ASP A 19 -12.11 14.91 2.66
CA ASP A 19 -11.15 16.02 2.72
C ASP A 19 -9.88 15.62 3.49
N LYS A 20 -10.02 14.92 4.60
CA LYS A 20 -8.87 14.36 5.35
C LYS A 20 -8.03 13.44 4.47
N LYS A 21 -8.70 12.53 3.76
CA LYS A 21 -8.01 11.57 2.88
C LYS A 21 -7.36 12.26 1.68
N ASN A 22 -8.02 13.24 1.08
CA ASN A 22 -7.45 14.04 -0.01
C ASN A 22 -6.20 14.81 0.43
N LYS A 23 -6.18 15.38 1.63
CA LYS A 23 -4.99 16.05 2.19
C LYS A 23 -3.82 15.06 2.30
N PHE A 24 -4.08 13.84 2.77
CA PHE A 24 -3.06 12.80 2.85
C PHE A 24 -2.57 12.36 1.45
N MET A 25 -3.47 12.19 0.49
CA MET A 25 -3.08 11.87 -0.89
C MET A 25 -2.24 13.00 -1.52
N HIS A 26 -2.60 14.25 -1.24
CA HIS A 26 -1.80 15.40 -1.69
C HIS A 26 -0.39 15.39 -1.07
N TRP A 27 -0.30 15.11 0.23
CA TRP A 27 1.00 14.99 0.91
C TRP A 27 1.86 13.87 0.29
N LEU A 28 1.29 12.72 -0.01
CA LEU A 28 2.01 11.63 -0.69
C LEU A 28 2.58 12.09 -2.04
N ARG A 29 1.75 12.75 -2.87
CA ARG A 29 2.20 13.27 -4.17
C ARG A 29 3.33 14.28 -4.02
N SER A 30 3.23 15.17 -3.05
CA SER A 30 4.27 16.17 -2.75
C SER A 30 5.58 15.55 -2.26
N ASN A 31 5.54 14.32 -1.76
CA ASN A 31 6.71 13.55 -1.34
C ASN A 31 7.19 12.52 -2.39
N GLY A 32 6.77 12.67 -3.65
CA GLY A 32 7.29 11.89 -4.77
C GLY A 32 6.62 10.54 -4.99
N PHE A 33 5.49 10.25 -4.32
CA PHE A 33 4.72 9.05 -4.59
C PHE A 33 3.77 9.27 -5.77
N MET A 34 3.68 8.28 -6.64
CA MET A 34 2.57 8.19 -7.59
C MET A 34 1.31 7.74 -6.83
N VAL A 35 0.21 8.46 -6.99
CA VAL A 35 -1.02 8.14 -6.26
C VAL A 35 -2.16 7.99 -7.24
N VAL A 36 -2.75 6.81 -7.27
CA VAL A 36 -3.94 6.46 -8.02
C VAL A 36 -5.12 6.39 -7.06
N THR A 37 -6.17 7.13 -7.35
CA THR A 37 -7.37 7.16 -6.51
C THR A 37 -8.60 6.75 -7.28
N LYS A 38 -9.58 6.17 -6.58
CA LYS A 38 -10.88 5.84 -7.12
C LYS A 38 -11.95 6.30 -6.13
N ASP A 39 -12.97 6.98 -6.65
CA ASP A 39 -14.12 7.35 -5.83
C ASP A 39 -14.90 6.11 -5.40
N GLY A 40 -15.23 6.05 -4.14
CA GLY A 40 -16.06 5.02 -3.56
C GLY A 40 -17.52 5.23 -3.86
N ALA A 41 -18.27 4.15 -3.84
CA ALA A 41 -19.72 4.16 -3.86
C ALA A 41 -20.25 3.86 -2.46
N PRO A 42 -21.37 4.49 -2.03
CA PRO A 42 -22.03 4.15 -0.77
C PRO A 42 -22.36 2.67 -0.70
N ALA A 43 -22.13 2.05 0.44
CA ALA A 43 -22.48 0.68 0.75
C ALA A 43 -23.39 0.64 2.01
N GLU A 44 -23.77 -0.55 2.44
CA GLU A 44 -24.62 -0.71 3.62
C GLU A 44 -23.93 -0.25 4.91
N GLU A 45 -24.71 0.10 5.93
CA GLU A 45 -24.26 0.41 7.30
C GLU A 45 -23.24 1.55 7.44
N GLY A 46 -23.33 2.59 6.61
CA GLY A 46 -22.41 3.74 6.71
C GLY A 46 -20.98 3.43 6.24
N HIS A 47 -20.83 2.40 5.44
CA HIS A 47 -19.57 2.06 4.76
C HIS A 47 -19.58 2.54 3.30
N TYR A 48 -18.42 2.50 2.66
CA TYR A 48 -18.29 2.70 1.22
C TYR A 48 -17.34 1.66 0.62
N LYS A 49 -17.56 1.33 -0.65
CA LYS A 49 -16.68 0.45 -1.43
C LYS A 49 -15.95 1.26 -2.48
N ALA A 50 -14.64 1.12 -2.51
CA ALA A 50 -13.79 1.64 -3.57
C ALA A 50 -12.74 0.59 -3.88
N ASN A 51 -13.07 -0.35 -4.78
CA ASN A 51 -12.15 -1.42 -5.15
C ASN A 51 -11.06 -0.86 -6.07
N VAL A 52 -9.84 -0.79 -5.57
CA VAL A 52 -8.64 -0.36 -6.30
C VAL A 52 -7.74 -1.52 -6.71
N ASP A 53 -8.05 -2.73 -6.30
CA ASP A 53 -7.21 -3.92 -6.46
C ASP A 53 -7.02 -4.27 -7.95
N VAL A 54 -8.08 -4.14 -8.74
CA VAL A 54 -8.01 -4.35 -10.19
C VAL A 54 -7.07 -3.35 -10.84
N MET A 55 -7.12 -2.07 -10.45
CA MET A 55 -6.23 -1.03 -10.94
C MET A 55 -4.78 -1.33 -10.56
N MET A 56 -4.54 -1.70 -9.31
CA MET A 56 -3.22 -2.09 -8.83
C MET A 56 -2.67 -3.30 -9.60
N ALA A 57 -3.50 -4.31 -9.86
CA ALA A 57 -3.07 -5.51 -10.57
C ALA A 57 -2.73 -5.21 -12.05
N ILE A 58 -3.52 -4.38 -12.73
CA ILE A 58 -3.26 -3.96 -14.10
C ILE A 58 -1.96 -3.17 -14.18
N ASP A 59 -1.83 -2.14 -13.37
CA ASP A 59 -0.65 -1.27 -13.37
C ASP A 59 0.62 -2.04 -13.00
N ALA A 60 0.56 -2.92 -12.01
CA ALA A 60 1.70 -3.73 -11.61
C ALA A 60 2.18 -4.63 -12.75
N LEU A 61 1.25 -5.19 -13.52
CA LEU A 61 1.60 -6.04 -14.66
C LEU A 61 2.15 -5.19 -15.82
N GLU A 62 1.53 -4.07 -16.14
CA GLU A 62 1.96 -3.16 -17.21
C GLU A 62 3.34 -2.57 -16.91
N LEU A 63 3.54 -1.98 -15.74
CA LEU A 63 4.82 -1.43 -15.31
C LEU A 63 5.92 -2.49 -15.29
N SER A 64 5.60 -3.73 -14.96
CA SER A 64 6.56 -4.83 -14.99
C SER A 64 7.03 -5.19 -16.40
N VAL A 65 6.16 -5.00 -17.40
CA VAL A 65 6.52 -5.18 -18.80
C VAL A 65 7.40 -4.04 -19.31
N GLU A 66 7.04 -2.82 -18.95
CA GLU A 66 7.71 -1.59 -19.40
C GLU A 66 9.07 -1.39 -18.74
N MET A 67 9.14 -1.56 -17.42
CA MET A 67 10.31 -1.24 -16.62
C MET A 67 11.24 -2.43 -16.38
N GLN A 68 10.74 -3.66 -16.56
CA GLN A 68 11.46 -4.91 -16.30
C GLN A 68 12.24 -4.92 -14.95
N PRO A 69 11.55 -4.68 -13.83
CA PRO A 69 12.21 -4.60 -12.52
C PRO A 69 12.72 -5.97 -12.09
N ASP A 70 13.81 -6.01 -11.35
CA ASP A 70 14.31 -7.25 -10.73
C ASP A 70 13.39 -7.73 -9.61
N VAL A 71 12.81 -6.80 -8.86
CA VAL A 71 11.96 -7.07 -7.70
C VAL A 71 10.70 -6.22 -7.76
N VAL A 72 9.55 -6.85 -7.50
CA VAL A 72 8.28 -6.17 -7.24
C VAL A 72 7.87 -6.46 -5.80
N ILE A 73 7.59 -5.41 -5.04
CA ILE A 73 7.07 -5.52 -3.68
C ILE A 73 5.59 -5.15 -3.69
N LEU A 74 4.74 -6.11 -3.35
CA LEU A 74 3.30 -5.93 -3.18
C LEU A 74 3.00 -5.68 -1.70
N VAL A 75 2.54 -4.48 -1.36
CA VAL A 75 2.16 -4.13 0.01
C VAL A 75 0.66 -4.40 0.18
N THR A 76 0.33 -5.64 0.46
CA THR A 76 -1.04 -6.13 0.62
C THR A 76 -1.05 -7.45 1.38
N GLY A 77 -2.16 -7.76 2.04
CA GLY A 77 -2.42 -9.08 2.63
C GLY A 77 -3.44 -9.91 1.84
N ASP A 78 -4.03 -9.32 0.81
CA ASP A 78 -5.17 -9.90 0.10
C ASP A 78 -4.73 -11.07 -0.79
N ALA A 79 -5.38 -12.22 -0.58
CA ALA A 79 -5.13 -13.46 -1.32
C ALA A 79 -5.43 -13.33 -2.83
N ASP A 80 -6.27 -12.39 -3.24
CA ASP A 80 -6.63 -12.16 -4.64
C ASP A 80 -5.42 -11.73 -5.49
N PHE A 81 -4.37 -11.17 -4.87
CA PHE A 81 -3.11 -10.85 -5.55
C PHE A 81 -2.18 -12.05 -5.79
N ALA A 82 -2.53 -13.26 -5.33
CA ALA A 82 -1.70 -14.44 -5.54
C ALA A 82 -1.48 -14.76 -7.03
N TYR A 83 -2.51 -14.59 -7.85
CA TYR A 83 -2.39 -14.82 -9.29
C TYR A 83 -1.47 -13.80 -9.97
N LEU A 84 -1.52 -12.53 -9.56
CA LEU A 84 -0.58 -11.50 -10.01
C LEU A 84 0.86 -11.89 -9.65
N ALA A 85 1.10 -12.31 -8.41
CA ALA A 85 2.42 -12.74 -7.96
C ALA A 85 2.97 -13.88 -8.85
N ILE A 86 2.15 -14.88 -9.17
CA ILE A 86 2.52 -15.97 -10.06
C ILE A 86 2.86 -15.46 -11.48
N LYS A 87 2.06 -14.52 -12.02
CA LYS A 87 2.29 -13.95 -13.34
C LYS A 87 3.60 -13.17 -13.42
N LEU A 88 3.91 -12.38 -12.41
CA LEU A 88 5.16 -11.64 -12.32
C LEU A 88 6.37 -12.59 -12.21
N ARG A 89 6.28 -13.60 -11.37
CA ARG A 89 7.34 -14.62 -11.24
C ARG A 89 7.60 -15.38 -12.52
N ARG A 90 6.57 -15.68 -13.32
CA ARG A 90 6.73 -16.30 -14.66
C ARG A 90 7.49 -15.43 -15.65
N ARG A 91 7.58 -14.13 -15.39
CA ARG A 91 8.38 -13.17 -16.16
C ARG A 91 9.83 -13.03 -15.65
N GLY A 92 10.21 -13.84 -14.67
CA GLY A 92 11.55 -13.80 -14.07
C GLY A 92 11.70 -12.73 -12.98
N ILE A 93 10.59 -12.09 -12.57
CA ILE A 93 10.61 -11.03 -11.55
C ILE A 93 10.51 -11.68 -10.17
N ARG A 94 11.37 -11.26 -9.24
CA ARG A 94 11.24 -11.63 -7.84
C ARG A 94 10.07 -10.88 -7.23
N VAL A 95 9.12 -11.58 -6.63
CA VAL A 95 7.96 -10.98 -5.95
C VAL A 95 8.08 -11.15 -4.45
N GLU A 96 8.06 -10.04 -3.73
CA GLU A 96 8.00 -9.99 -2.28
C GLU A 96 6.67 -9.38 -1.84
N VAL A 97 6.11 -9.89 -0.76
CA VAL A 97 4.86 -9.38 -0.19
C VAL A 97 5.13 -8.78 1.16
N ALA A 98 4.73 -7.52 1.36
CA ALA A 98 4.85 -6.83 2.63
C ALA A 98 3.47 -6.71 3.29
N SER A 99 3.34 -7.30 4.48
CA SER A 99 2.07 -7.30 5.24
C SER A 99 2.32 -7.61 6.71
N VAL A 100 1.31 -7.43 7.55
CA VAL A 100 1.31 -8.02 8.89
C VAL A 100 0.79 -9.46 8.81
N ALA A 101 1.39 -10.36 9.60
CA ALA A 101 1.16 -11.80 9.49
C ALA A 101 -0.33 -12.19 9.61
N GLN A 102 -1.07 -11.52 10.49
CA GLN A 102 -2.51 -11.77 10.70
C GLN A 102 -3.41 -11.39 9.50
N ASN A 103 -2.92 -10.52 8.62
CA ASN A 103 -3.65 -10.04 7.44
C ASN A 103 -3.19 -10.73 6.15
N LEU A 104 -2.16 -11.57 6.22
CA LEU A 104 -1.58 -12.21 5.05
C LEU A 104 -2.27 -13.54 4.75
N GLY A 105 -2.97 -13.59 3.63
CA GLY A 105 -3.57 -14.82 3.13
C GLY A 105 -2.53 -15.89 2.76
N ASN A 106 -2.75 -17.14 3.18
CA ASN A 106 -1.81 -18.25 2.94
C ASN A 106 -1.52 -18.50 1.45
N VAL A 107 -2.50 -18.27 0.59
CA VAL A 107 -2.35 -18.44 -0.87
C VAL A 107 -1.37 -17.42 -1.43
N LEU A 108 -1.47 -16.14 -1.00
CA LEU A 108 -0.55 -15.08 -1.40
C LEU A 108 0.86 -15.33 -0.85
N LYS A 109 0.95 -15.74 0.42
CA LYS A 109 2.23 -16.11 1.04
C LYS A 109 2.96 -17.21 0.24
N SER A 110 2.25 -18.22 -0.22
CA SER A 110 2.81 -19.32 -1.00
C SER A 110 3.17 -18.89 -2.44
N ALA A 111 2.46 -17.91 -3.00
CA ALA A 111 2.71 -17.40 -4.34
C ALA A 111 3.92 -16.45 -4.42
N ALA A 112 4.32 -15.82 -3.33
CA ALA A 112 5.46 -14.91 -3.26
C ALA A 112 6.81 -15.64 -3.09
N ASN A 113 7.91 -14.97 -3.43
CA ASN A 113 9.26 -15.47 -3.16
C ASN A 113 9.68 -15.21 -1.71
N ALA A 114 9.20 -14.13 -1.11
CA ALA A 114 9.49 -13.76 0.27
C ALA A 114 8.36 -12.91 0.87
N VAL A 115 8.32 -12.88 2.19
CA VAL A 115 7.40 -12.04 2.97
C VAL A 115 8.20 -11.07 3.82
N ILE A 116 7.81 -9.80 3.77
CA ILE A 116 8.33 -8.73 4.62
C ILE A 116 7.30 -8.48 5.72
N ASP A 117 7.68 -8.73 6.97
CA ASP A 117 6.80 -8.45 8.11
C ASP A 117 6.80 -6.94 8.43
N LEU A 118 5.63 -6.31 8.36
CA LEU A 118 5.44 -4.89 8.68
C LEU A 118 5.14 -4.64 10.17
N ALA A 119 4.95 -5.66 10.99
CA ALA A 119 4.64 -5.48 12.41
C ALA A 119 5.71 -4.67 13.17
N PRO A 120 7.03 -4.83 12.92
CA PRO A 120 8.03 -3.98 13.55
C PRO A 120 7.90 -2.49 13.20
N LEU A 121 7.51 -2.18 11.95
CA LEU A 121 7.30 -0.81 11.50
C LEU A 121 6.12 -0.16 12.23
N PHE A 122 4.99 -0.86 12.34
CA PHE A 122 3.81 -0.37 13.05
C PHE A 122 4.08 -0.16 14.53
N ARG A 123 4.79 -1.08 15.19
CA ARG A 123 5.21 -0.89 16.59
C ARG A 123 6.06 0.37 16.78
N THR A 124 6.90 0.70 15.81
CA THR A 124 7.70 1.94 15.85
C THR A 124 6.80 3.18 15.77
N PHE A 125 5.77 3.16 14.92
CA PHE A 125 4.80 4.27 14.84
C PHE A 125 3.99 4.42 16.13
N ASP A 126 3.57 3.33 16.75
CA ASP A 126 2.86 3.35 18.03
C ASP A 126 3.71 4.00 19.13
N LEU A 127 4.99 3.63 19.21
CA LEU A 127 5.93 4.24 20.14
C LEU A 127 6.16 5.73 19.89
N MET A 128 6.21 6.17 18.62
CA MET A 128 6.36 7.58 18.25
C MET A 128 5.12 8.42 18.55
N SER A 129 3.95 7.80 18.62
CA SER A 129 2.68 8.46 18.89
C SER A 129 2.39 8.63 20.38
N MET A 130 3.22 8.04 21.27
CA MET A 130 3.08 8.18 22.71
C MET A 130 3.59 9.57 23.17
N PRO A 131 2.91 10.25 24.13
CA PRO A 131 3.25 11.60 24.56
C PRO A 131 4.66 11.79 25.12
N ASP A 132 5.30 10.71 25.60
CA ASP A 132 6.64 10.70 26.20
C ASP A 132 7.66 9.89 25.39
N SER A 133 7.46 9.74 24.08
CA SER A 133 8.43 9.01 23.24
C SER A 133 9.78 9.74 23.19
N PRO A 134 10.89 9.06 23.47
CA PRO A 134 12.22 9.65 23.31
C PRO A 134 12.43 10.02 21.84
N ALA A 135 12.92 11.23 21.59
CA ALA A 135 13.24 11.70 20.24
C ALA A 135 14.19 10.69 19.56
N LEU A 136 13.83 10.28 18.33
CA LEU A 136 14.71 9.42 17.54
C LEU A 136 16.07 10.10 17.36
N PRO A 137 17.18 9.37 17.48
CA PRO A 137 18.50 9.92 17.26
C PRO A 137 18.60 10.47 15.84
N GLN A 138 18.86 11.76 15.73
CA GLN A 138 19.09 12.40 14.45
C GLN A 138 20.27 11.72 13.76
N ARG A 139 20.05 11.16 12.57
CA ARG A 139 21.14 10.68 11.72
C ARG A 139 22.09 11.84 11.45
N ARG A 140 23.26 11.81 12.07
CA ARG A 140 24.35 12.72 11.70
C ARG A 140 24.62 12.56 10.21
N ALA A 141 24.37 13.62 9.44
CA ALA A 141 24.82 13.71 8.06
C ALA A 141 26.33 13.46 8.05
N ARG A 142 26.78 12.41 7.42
CA ARG A 142 28.21 12.23 7.11
C ARG A 142 28.56 13.35 6.13
N ARG A 143 29.30 14.33 6.61
CA ARG A 143 30.04 15.25 5.73
C ARG A 143 31.08 14.43 4.99
N SER A 144 30.97 14.45 3.68
CA SER A 144 32.01 14.02 2.75
C SER A 144 33.12 15.03 2.76
#